data_0a484137b1f3dc830fb886f245a2cfd3
#
_entry.id   0a484137b1f3dc830fb886f245a2cfd3
#
_cell.length_a   1.000
_cell.length_b   1.000
_cell.length_c   1.000
_cell.angle_alpha   90.00
_cell.angle_beta   90.00
_cell.angle_gamma   90.00
#
_symmetry.space_group_name_H-M   'P 1'
#
loop_
_entity.id
_entity.type
_entity.pdbx_description
1 polymer ?
#
loop_
_entity_poly.entity_id
_entity_poly.type
_entity_poly.pdbx_seq_one_letter_code
_entity_poly.pdbx_strand_id
1 'polypeptide(L)'
;MSTGVIIARLQPIHNGHIELIKQALKDNDKVLIWIGSADKLNARNPIPIKRRTELVHAALDEVFTDETDRKRIDVRAMPDLTDETDNSYDWGFYLHSHIVDFIGESKYTIYYSDGFQIIMSWFPKYITDKFVSFKLNARGGIHDGLSATLVRNWIVRGDDENLRESVPKCVYEKRHLLKDFIESF
;
A
#
# COMPACT_ATOMS: atom_id res chain seq x y z
N MET A 1 -7.09 19.14 -10.75
CA MET A 1 -5.98 18.26 -10.30
C MET A 1 -6.55 16.89 -9.95
N SER A 2 -6.03 15.84 -10.54
CA SER A 2 -6.47 14.46 -10.27
C SER A 2 -5.60 13.82 -9.20
N THR A 3 -6.22 12.98 -8.35
CA THR A 3 -5.54 12.27 -7.28
C THR A 3 -5.82 10.77 -7.35
N GLY A 4 -4.76 9.98 -7.43
CA GLY A 4 -4.80 8.53 -7.24
C GLY A 4 -4.53 8.18 -5.77
N VAL A 5 -5.23 7.21 -5.23
CA VAL A 5 -5.10 6.77 -3.84
C VAL A 5 -4.81 5.27 -3.82
N ILE A 6 -3.82 4.89 -3.02
CA ILE A 6 -3.47 3.50 -2.76
C ILE A 6 -3.55 3.27 -1.25
N ILE A 7 -4.32 2.27 -0.86
CA ILE A 7 -4.48 1.86 0.53
C ILE A 7 -3.89 0.46 0.67
N ALA A 8 -2.86 0.32 1.49
CA ALA A 8 -2.20 -0.97 1.71
C ALA A 8 -1.48 -0.99 3.07
N ARG A 9 -1.34 -2.16 3.65
CA ARG A 9 -0.58 -2.32 4.91
C ARG A 9 0.92 -2.23 4.72
N LEU A 10 1.42 -2.59 3.55
CA LEU A 10 2.84 -2.56 3.19
C LEU A 10 3.74 -3.33 4.18
N GLN A 11 3.51 -4.62 4.28
CA GLN A 11 4.12 -5.55 5.24
C GLN A 11 5.05 -6.62 4.61
N PRO A 12 6.14 -6.28 3.92
CA PRO A 12 6.62 -4.96 3.51
C PRO A 12 6.11 -4.51 2.13
N ILE A 13 6.52 -3.33 1.71
CA ILE A 13 6.37 -2.89 0.31
C ILE A 13 7.11 -3.86 -0.62
N HIS A 14 6.53 -4.16 -1.77
CA HIS A 14 7.11 -5.03 -2.78
C HIS A 14 6.84 -4.51 -4.20
N ASN A 15 7.41 -5.15 -5.21
CA ASN A 15 7.32 -4.66 -6.58
C ASN A 15 5.90 -4.64 -7.16
N GLY A 16 4.98 -5.44 -6.63
CA GLY A 16 3.56 -5.33 -6.96
C GLY A 16 2.94 -4.00 -6.52
N HIS A 17 3.34 -3.49 -5.35
CA HIS A 17 2.94 -2.14 -4.91
C HIS A 17 3.59 -1.06 -5.78
N ILE A 18 4.85 -1.23 -6.15
CA ILE A 18 5.55 -0.27 -7.04
C ILE A 18 4.84 -0.15 -8.39
N GLU A 19 4.42 -1.26 -9.00
CA GLU A 19 3.66 -1.22 -10.26
C GLU A 19 2.33 -0.49 -10.12
N LEU A 20 1.64 -0.69 -8.99
CA LEU A 20 0.40 0.02 -8.68
C LEU A 20 0.63 1.53 -8.55
N ILE A 21 1.71 1.93 -7.88
CA ILE A 21 2.10 3.34 -7.72
C ILE A 21 2.45 3.96 -9.08
N LYS A 22 3.21 3.26 -9.92
CA LYS A 22 3.54 3.72 -11.28
C LYS A 22 2.29 3.97 -12.11
N GLN A 23 1.32 3.05 -12.06
CA GLN A 23 0.06 3.21 -12.78
C GLN A 23 -0.73 4.41 -12.26
N ALA A 24 -0.85 4.57 -10.94
CA ALA A 24 -1.53 5.71 -10.35
C ALA A 24 -0.87 7.05 -10.73
N LEU A 25 0.46 7.08 -10.73
CA LEU A 25 1.22 8.29 -11.08
C LEU A 25 1.11 8.65 -12.58
N LYS A 26 0.99 7.65 -13.44
CA LYS A 26 0.76 7.85 -14.88
C LYS A 26 -0.59 8.50 -15.16
N ASP A 27 -1.60 8.14 -14.39
CA ASP A 27 -2.98 8.56 -14.62
C ASP A 27 -3.38 9.84 -13.87
N ASN A 28 -2.59 10.27 -12.87
CA ASN A 28 -2.96 11.36 -11.97
C ASN A 28 -1.85 12.38 -11.77
N ASP A 29 -2.24 13.58 -11.40
CA ASP A 29 -1.30 14.66 -11.04
C ASP A 29 -0.62 14.39 -9.70
N LYS A 30 -1.33 13.73 -8.77
CA LYS A 30 -0.83 13.34 -7.45
C LYS A 30 -1.22 11.91 -7.11
N VAL A 31 -0.41 11.27 -6.26
CA VAL A 31 -0.68 9.96 -5.67
C VAL A 31 -0.55 10.04 -4.16
N LEU A 32 -1.56 9.58 -3.45
CA LEU A 32 -1.56 9.41 -2.01
C LEU A 32 -1.44 7.93 -1.66
N ILE A 33 -0.36 7.56 -1.00
CA ILE A 33 -0.18 6.24 -0.41
C ILE A 33 -0.62 6.30 1.04
N TRP A 34 -1.62 5.48 1.38
CA TRP A 34 -2.17 5.40 2.72
C TRP A 34 -1.79 4.07 3.36
N ILE A 35 -0.87 4.10 4.34
CA ILE A 35 -0.40 2.91 5.03
C ILE A 35 -1.40 2.57 6.13
N GLY A 36 -2.15 1.48 5.94
CA GLY A 36 -3.16 1.01 6.89
C GLY A 36 -2.58 0.26 8.08
N SER A 37 -3.44 -0.01 9.06
CA SER A 37 -3.11 -0.75 10.28
C SER A 37 -1.87 -0.19 11.00
N ALA A 38 -1.77 1.14 11.08
CA ALA A 38 -0.62 1.82 11.66
C ALA A 38 -0.44 1.54 13.16
N ASP A 39 -1.53 1.26 13.86
CA ASP A 39 -1.59 0.94 15.28
C ASP A 39 -1.39 -0.55 15.60
N LYS A 40 -1.30 -1.41 14.59
CA LYS A 40 -1.21 -2.86 14.78
C LYS A 40 0.23 -3.35 14.80
N LEU A 41 0.51 -4.24 15.76
CA LEU A 41 1.76 -4.98 15.87
C LEU A 41 1.43 -6.39 16.36
N ASN A 42 1.37 -7.35 15.44
CA ASN A 42 0.97 -8.74 15.69
C ASN A 42 1.45 -9.64 14.55
N ALA A 43 1.15 -10.93 14.60
CA ALA A 43 1.56 -11.89 13.56
C ALA A 43 1.11 -11.50 12.14
N ARG A 44 -0.05 -10.86 12.00
CA ARG A 44 -0.55 -10.38 10.70
C ARG A 44 0.11 -9.07 10.27
N ASN A 45 0.57 -8.26 11.23
CA ASN A 45 1.22 -6.96 11.03
C ASN A 45 2.54 -6.92 11.80
N PRO A 46 3.53 -7.74 11.43
CA PRO A 46 4.75 -7.89 12.24
C PRO A 46 5.72 -6.73 12.12
N ILE A 47 5.65 -5.96 11.03
CA ILE A 47 6.57 -4.84 10.80
C ILE A 47 5.96 -3.55 11.37
N PRO A 48 6.63 -2.90 12.36
CA PRO A 48 6.14 -1.67 12.96
C PRO A 48 5.94 -0.55 11.94
N ILE A 49 4.96 0.32 12.17
CA ILE A 49 4.62 1.42 11.25
C ILE A 49 5.81 2.31 10.92
N LYS A 50 6.65 2.61 11.90
CA LYS A 50 7.86 3.40 11.67
C LYS A 50 8.76 2.76 10.61
N ARG A 51 9.01 1.47 10.70
CA ARG A 51 9.83 0.73 9.72
C ARG A 51 9.17 0.61 8.37
N ARG A 52 7.86 0.39 8.34
CA ARG A 52 7.11 0.37 7.07
C ARG A 52 7.21 1.72 6.35
N THR A 53 7.03 2.81 7.06
CA THR A 53 7.13 4.17 6.51
C THR A 53 8.54 4.46 5.99
N GLU A 54 9.58 4.12 6.75
CA GLU A 54 10.98 4.25 6.33
C GLU A 54 11.25 3.47 5.03
N LEU A 55 10.78 2.23 4.95
CA LEU A 55 10.96 1.38 3.76
C LEU A 55 10.19 1.92 2.55
N VAL A 56 8.98 2.44 2.76
CA VAL A 56 8.20 3.06 1.69
C VAL A 56 8.94 4.26 1.11
N HIS A 57 9.40 5.18 1.94
CA HIS A 57 10.18 6.33 1.47
C HIS A 57 11.47 5.91 0.75
N ALA A 58 12.22 4.96 1.31
CA ALA A 58 13.43 4.46 0.68
C ALA A 58 13.16 3.79 -0.68
N ALA A 59 12.09 3.01 -0.78
CA ALA A 59 11.67 2.39 -2.04
C ALA A 59 11.23 3.43 -3.08
N LEU A 60 10.50 4.45 -2.67
CA LEU A 60 10.09 5.54 -3.55
C LEU A 60 11.29 6.33 -4.06
N ASP A 61 12.26 6.64 -3.20
CA ASP A 61 13.47 7.35 -3.59
C ASP A 61 14.36 6.51 -4.52
N GLU A 62 14.37 5.19 -4.34
CA GLU A 62 15.10 4.25 -5.22
C GLU A 62 14.48 4.15 -6.61
N VAL A 63 13.16 4.10 -6.70
CA VAL A 63 12.42 3.82 -7.94
C VAL A 63 12.09 5.10 -8.71
N PHE A 64 11.64 6.15 -8.01
CA PHE A 64 11.24 7.43 -8.62
C PHE A 64 12.36 8.44 -8.48
N THR A 65 13.38 8.29 -9.33
CA THR A 65 14.60 9.11 -9.33
C THR A 65 14.40 10.51 -9.91
N ASP A 66 13.33 10.71 -10.70
CA ASP A 66 12.93 12.04 -11.13
C ASP A 66 12.28 12.77 -9.94
N GLU A 67 12.85 13.91 -9.57
CA GLU A 67 12.40 14.70 -8.42
C GLU A 67 10.96 15.22 -8.60
N THR A 68 10.57 15.51 -9.83
CA THR A 68 9.22 15.97 -10.16
C THR A 68 8.19 14.86 -9.86
N ASP A 69 8.45 13.65 -10.32
CA ASP A 69 7.60 12.50 -10.07
C ASP A 69 7.57 12.15 -8.58
N ARG A 70 8.74 12.16 -7.93
CA ARG A 70 8.83 11.83 -6.50
C ARG A 70 8.01 12.80 -5.62
N LYS A 71 8.02 14.09 -5.94
CA LYS A 71 7.24 15.13 -5.22
C LYS A 71 5.73 15.02 -5.40
N ARG A 72 5.27 14.28 -6.40
CA ARG A 72 3.85 14.02 -6.64
C ARG A 72 3.28 12.91 -5.75
N ILE A 73 4.14 12.21 -4.99
CA ILE A 73 3.75 11.07 -4.16
C ILE A 73 3.80 11.46 -2.69
N ASP A 74 2.65 11.50 -2.04
CA ASP A 74 2.51 11.69 -0.60
C ASP A 74 2.30 10.35 0.11
N VAL A 75 2.87 10.22 1.31
CA VAL A 75 2.75 9.02 2.15
C VAL A 75 2.16 9.40 3.51
N ARG A 76 1.11 8.71 3.92
CA ARG A 76 0.45 8.88 5.21
C ARG A 76 0.23 7.52 5.86
N ALA A 77 0.09 7.52 7.17
CA ALA A 77 -0.22 6.32 7.95
C ALA A 77 -1.54 6.52 8.69
N MET A 78 -2.29 5.43 8.84
CA MET A 78 -3.62 5.47 9.43
C MET A 78 -3.85 4.26 10.35
N PRO A 79 -4.29 4.46 11.60
CA PRO A 79 -4.72 3.37 12.45
C PRO A 79 -5.99 2.73 11.92
N ASP A 80 -6.24 1.47 12.30
CA ASP A 80 -7.50 0.82 11.97
C ASP A 80 -8.66 1.43 12.77
N LEU A 81 -9.85 1.43 12.18
CA LEU A 81 -11.06 1.91 12.85
C LEU A 81 -11.44 1.01 14.03
N THR A 82 -11.24 -0.31 13.87
CA THR A 82 -11.56 -1.33 14.87
C THR A 82 -10.41 -2.30 15.04
N ASP A 83 -10.43 -3.09 16.11
CA ASP A 83 -9.43 -4.16 16.35
C ASP A 83 -9.66 -5.39 15.49
N GLU A 84 -10.85 -5.55 14.93
CA GLU A 84 -11.25 -6.67 14.09
C GLU A 84 -11.24 -6.27 12.61
N THR A 85 -11.25 -7.28 11.73
CA THR A 85 -11.44 -7.04 10.30
C THR A 85 -12.83 -6.47 10.06
N ASP A 86 -12.86 -5.24 9.57
CA ASP A 86 -14.10 -4.51 9.30
C ASP A 86 -14.22 -4.25 7.79
N ASN A 87 -15.30 -4.78 7.21
CA ASN A 87 -15.66 -4.56 5.80
C ASN A 87 -16.99 -3.79 5.69
N SER A 88 -17.33 -3.06 6.73
CA SER A 88 -18.56 -2.27 6.79
C SER A 88 -18.41 -0.92 6.09
N TYR A 89 -19.54 -0.25 5.89
CA TYR A 89 -19.56 1.12 5.43
C TYR A 89 -18.94 2.11 6.43
N ASP A 90 -18.89 1.77 7.71
CA ASP A 90 -18.19 2.59 8.71
C ASP A 90 -16.68 2.69 8.39
N TRP A 91 -16.09 1.58 7.95
CA TRP A 91 -14.72 1.57 7.46
C TRP A 91 -14.55 2.44 6.19
N GLY A 92 -15.45 2.34 5.24
CA GLY A 92 -15.46 3.17 4.04
C GLY A 92 -15.63 4.67 4.34
N PHE A 93 -16.52 5.02 5.27
CA PHE A 93 -16.64 6.40 5.77
C PHE A 93 -15.39 6.92 6.43
N TYR A 94 -14.77 6.10 7.27
CA TYR A 94 -13.53 6.43 7.95
C TYR A 94 -12.41 6.74 6.94
N LEU A 95 -12.21 5.86 5.95
CA LEU A 95 -11.25 6.06 4.88
C LEU A 95 -11.55 7.32 4.07
N HIS A 96 -12.79 7.48 3.65
CA HIS A 96 -13.20 8.64 2.86
C HIS A 96 -12.95 9.95 3.60
N SER A 97 -13.33 10.06 4.86
CA SER A 97 -13.11 11.24 5.68
C SER A 97 -11.63 11.62 5.76
N HIS A 98 -10.76 10.65 6.02
CA HIS A 98 -9.31 10.89 6.08
C HIS A 98 -8.74 11.33 4.74
N ILE A 99 -9.22 10.74 3.64
CA ILE A 99 -8.76 11.10 2.29
C ILE A 99 -9.17 12.52 1.95
N VAL A 100 -10.44 12.88 2.14
CA VAL A 100 -10.93 14.23 1.80
C VAL A 100 -10.35 15.31 2.69
N ASP A 101 -10.07 15.02 3.95
CA ASP A 101 -9.37 15.94 4.85
C ASP A 101 -7.97 16.30 4.34
N PHE A 102 -7.32 15.35 3.67
CA PHE A 102 -5.98 15.55 3.11
C PHE A 102 -5.99 16.20 1.72
N ILE A 103 -6.89 15.75 0.81
CA ILE A 103 -6.92 16.21 -0.59
C ILE A 103 -7.95 17.30 -0.86
N GLY A 104 -8.79 17.63 0.12
CA GLY A 104 -9.98 18.47 -0.07
C GLY A 104 -11.17 17.67 -0.63
N GLU A 105 -12.31 18.32 -0.82
CA GLU A 105 -13.56 17.70 -1.32
C GLU A 105 -13.49 17.43 -2.83
N SER A 106 -12.45 16.78 -3.29
CA SER A 106 -12.24 16.44 -4.69
C SER A 106 -12.57 14.98 -4.96
N LYS A 107 -12.79 14.67 -6.24
CA LYS A 107 -12.86 13.29 -6.69
C LYS A 107 -11.48 12.65 -6.66
N TYR A 108 -11.43 11.36 -6.36
CA TYR A 108 -10.20 10.58 -6.39
C TYR A 108 -10.45 9.18 -6.94
N THR A 109 -9.37 8.53 -7.38
CA THR A 109 -9.43 7.16 -7.88
C THR A 109 -8.63 6.24 -6.97
N ILE A 110 -9.25 5.20 -6.44
CA ILE A 110 -8.57 4.15 -5.68
C ILE A 110 -8.03 3.11 -6.65
N TYR A 111 -6.72 2.90 -6.60
CA TYR A 111 -6.01 1.85 -7.34
C TYR A 111 -5.85 0.63 -6.47
N TYR A 112 -6.27 -0.53 -6.98
CA TYR A 112 -6.19 -1.79 -6.25
C TYR A 112 -5.70 -2.92 -7.17
N SER A 113 -5.17 -3.97 -6.59
CA SER A 113 -4.70 -5.16 -7.31
C SER A 113 -5.64 -6.34 -7.11
N ASP A 114 -5.49 -7.37 -7.95
CA ASP A 114 -6.18 -8.64 -7.80
C ASP A 114 -6.06 -9.17 -6.36
N GLY A 115 -7.16 -9.70 -5.83
CA GLY A 115 -7.23 -10.17 -4.44
C GLY A 115 -7.62 -9.10 -3.42
N PHE A 116 -7.76 -7.83 -3.82
CA PHE A 116 -8.20 -6.76 -2.93
C PHE A 116 -9.50 -6.07 -3.40
N GLN A 117 -10.33 -6.79 -4.14
CA GLN A 117 -11.62 -6.29 -4.65
C GLN A 117 -12.61 -5.93 -3.54
N ILE A 118 -12.43 -6.48 -2.34
CA ILE A 118 -13.27 -6.20 -1.17
C ILE A 118 -13.32 -4.70 -0.85
N ILE A 119 -12.29 -3.93 -1.21
CA ILE A 119 -12.25 -2.49 -0.96
C ILE A 119 -13.44 -1.75 -1.57
N MET A 120 -13.96 -2.20 -2.70
CA MET A 120 -15.12 -1.59 -3.34
C MET A 120 -16.39 -1.70 -2.50
N SER A 121 -16.53 -2.76 -1.70
CA SER A 121 -17.68 -3.00 -0.84
C SER A 121 -17.72 -2.13 0.41
N TRP A 122 -16.60 -1.49 0.78
CA TRP A 122 -16.53 -0.62 1.96
C TRP A 122 -17.24 0.70 1.78
N PHE A 123 -17.37 1.16 0.53
CA PHE A 123 -17.91 2.49 0.24
C PHE A 123 -19.39 2.42 -0.15
N PRO A 124 -20.27 3.16 0.54
CA PRO A 124 -21.68 3.24 0.11
C PRO A 124 -21.81 3.96 -1.23
N LYS A 125 -22.85 3.60 -1.97
CA LYS A 125 -23.06 4.06 -3.36
C LYS A 125 -23.03 5.57 -3.52
N TYR A 126 -23.61 6.31 -2.60
CA TYR A 126 -23.64 7.78 -2.70
C TYR A 126 -22.24 8.44 -2.56
N ILE A 127 -21.27 7.77 -1.89
CA ILE A 127 -19.87 8.21 -1.88
C ILE A 127 -19.23 7.86 -3.21
N THR A 128 -19.37 6.63 -3.69
CA THR A 128 -18.74 6.19 -4.94
C THR A 128 -19.28 6.98 -6.14
N ASP A 129 -20.59 7.23 -6.21
CA ASP A 129 -21.17 7.98 -7.32
C ASP A 129 -20.66 9.43 -7.41
N LYS A 130 -20.28 10.01 -6.28
CA LYS A 130 -19.90 11.42 -6.22
C LYS A 130 -18.39 11.65 -6.16
N PHE A 131 -17.63 10.78 -5.46
CA PHE A 131 -16.24 11.06 -5.10
C PHE A 131 -15.25 10.00 -5.52
N VAL A 132 -15.63 8.72 -5.60
CA VAL A 132 -14.67 7.63 -5.71
C VAL A 132 -14.84 6.84 -7.00
N SER A 133 -13.75 6.73 -7.74
CA SER A 133 -13.60 5.75 -8.82
C SER A 133 -12.64 4.66 -8.39
N PHE A 134 -12.81 3.47 -8.96
CA PHE A 134 -11.92 2.33 -8.67
C PHE A 134 -11.22 1.90 -9.96
N LYS A 135 -9.91 1.64 -9.89
CA LYS A 135 -9.14 1.13 -11.01
C LYS A 135 -8.33 -0.09 -10.61
N LEU A 136 -8.63 -1.20 -11.24
CA LEU A 136 -7.87 -2.44 -11.11
C LEU A 136 -6.55 -2.31 -11.87
N ASN A 137 -5.45 -2.63 -11.20
CA ASN A 137 -4.18 -2.92 -11.84
C ASN A 137 -3.93 -4.42 -11.77
N ALA A 138 -4.27 -5.12 -12.82
CA ALA A 138 -4.00 -6.55 -12.95
C ALA A 138 -2.48 -6.77 -13.00
N ARG A 139 -1.96 -7.50 -12.03
CA ARG A 139 -0.56 -7.90 -12.02
C ARG A 139 -0.34 -8.98 -13.04
N GLY A 140 0.66 -8.82 -13.88
CA GLY A 140 1.05 -9.82 -14.88
C GLY A 140 2.55 -10.11 -14.83
N GLY A 141 2.96 -11.12 -15.56
CA GLY A 141 4.37 -11.51 -15.64
C GLY A 141 4.92 -11.97 -14.30
N ILE A 142 6.12 -11.48 -13.95
CA ILE A 142 6.83 -11.86 -12.72
C ILE A 142 6.16 -11.42 -11.43
N HIS A 143 5.19 -10.50 -11.50
CA HIS A 143 4.47 -10.00 -10.33
C HIS A 143 3.10 -10.66 -10.13
N ASP A 144 2.75 -11.61 -11.00
CA ASP A 144 1.52 -12.37 -10.85
C ASP A 144 1.53 -13.17 -9.55
N GLY A 145 0.46 -13.06 -8.76
CA GLY A 145 0.35 -13.71 -7.45
C GLY A 145 1.24 -13.14 -6.34
N LEU A 146 2.04 -12.09 -6.60
CA LEU A 146 2.90 -11.48 -5.58
C LEU A 146 2.07 -10.84 -4.46
N SER A 147 2.39 -11.19 -3.22
CA SER A 147 1.75 -10.67 -2.01
C SER A 147 2.77 -10.43 -0.90
N ALA A 148 2.43 -9.57 0.05
CA ALA A 148 3.29 -9.34 1.22
C ALA A 148 3.47 -10.62 2.07
N THR A 149 2.46 -11.48 2.14
CA THR A 149 2.55 -12.79 2.81
C THR A 149 3.60 -13.67 2.15
N LEU A 150 3.61 -13.74 0.82
CA LEU A 150 4.60 -14.51 0.07
C LEU A 150 6.01 -13.94 0.28
N VAL A 151 6.16 -12.62 0.25
CA VAL A 151 7.44 -11.95 0.53
C VAL A 151 7.94 -12.27 1.94
N ARG A 152 7.08 -12.21 2.96
CA ARG A 152 7.46 -12.59 4.33
C ARG A 152 7.90 -14.06 4.43
N ASN A 153 7.24 -14.96 3.70
CA ASN A 153 7.63 -16.36 3.66
C ASN A 153 9.03 -16.55 3.06
N TRP A 154 9.37 -15.84 1.99
CA TRP A 154 10.72 -15.86 1.43
C TRP A 154 11.78 -15.31 2.40
N ILE A 155 11.46 -14.22 3.10
CA ILE A 155 12.34 -13.66 4.11
C ILE A 155 12.65 -14.69 5.21
N VAL A 156 11.63 -15.35 5.75
CA VAL A 156 11.79 -16.35 6.81
C VAL A 156 12.60 -17.56 6.34
N ARG A 157 12.32 -18.05 5.13
CA ARG A 157 12.99 -19.22 4.55
C ARG A 157 14.40 -18.93 4.03
N GLY A 158 14.78 -17.67 3.88
CA GLY A 158 16.06 -17.30 3.26
C GLY A 158 16.08 -17.53 1.75
N ASP A 159 14.93 -17.46 1.09
CA ASP A 159 14.82 -17.55 -0.37
C ASP A 159 15.24 -16.22 -1.01
N ASP A 160 16.54 -15.97 -1.02
CA ASP A 160 17.12 -14.70 -1.46
C ASP A 160 16.94 -14.45 -2.96
N GLU A 161 16.82 -15.49 -3.78
CA GLU A 161 16.61 -15.35 -5.22
C GLU A 161 15.22 -14.75 -5.51
N ASN A 162 14.16 -15.40 -5.06
CA ASN A 162 12.80 -14.90 -5.23
C ASN A 162 12.59 -13.54 -4.57
N LEU A 163 13.18 -13.34 -3.39
CA LEU A 163 13.07 -12.07 -2.68
C LEU A 163 13.71 -10.93 -3.46
N ARG A 164 14.91 -11.12 -3.99
CA ARG A 164 15.65 -10.10 -4.74
C ARG A 164 14.91 -9.62 -5.98
N GLU A 165 14.22 -10.53 -6.67
CA GLU A 165 13.44 -10.22 -7.87
C GLU A 165 12.10 -9.53 -7.56
N SER A 166 11.62 -9.63 -6.33
CA SER A 166 10.25 -9.27 -5.97
C SER A 166 10.11 -8.02 -5.12
N VAL A 167 11.22 -7.50 -4.60
CA VAL A 167 11.20 -6.30 -3.74
C VAL A 167 12.22 -5.27 -4.20
N PRO A 168 12.02 -3.98 -3.86
CA PRO A 168 13.05 -2.96 -4.01
C PRO A 168 14.33 -3.36 -3.27
N LYS A 169 15.49 -2.90 -3.77
CA LYS A 169 16.80 -3.21 -3.19
C LYS A 169 16.89 -2.86 -1.70
N CYS A 170 16.33 -1.71 -1.30
CA CYS A 170 16.32 -1.28 0.09
C CYS A 170 15.59 -2.26 1.02
N VAL A 171 14.54 -2.92 0.55
CA VAL A 171 13.83 -3.96 1.30
C VAL A 171 14.69 -5.23 1.40
N TYR A 172 15.27 -5.65 0.30
CA TYR A 172 16.18 -6.81 0.27
C TYR A 172 17.35 -6.63 1.24
N GLU A 173 17.97 -5.47 1.26
CA GLU A 173 19.09 -5.14 2.16
C GLU A 173 18.69 -5.21 3.64
N LYS A 174 17.44 -4.96 3.97
CA LYS A 174 16.90 -5.04 5.35
C LYS A 174 16.28 -6.40 5.71
N ARG A 175 16.39 -7.42 4.86
CA ARG A 175 15.72 -8.71 5.06
C ARG A 175 15.99 -9.39 6.39
N HIS A 176 17.22 -9.26 6.93
CA HIS A 176 17.55 -9.86 8.23
C HIS A 176 16.83 -9.17 9.38
N LEU A 177 16.77 -7.84 9.37
CA LEU A 177 15.99 -7.06 10.34
C LEU A 177 14.49 -7.37 10.22
N LEU A 178 13.98 -7.47 8.99
CA LEU A 178 12.59 -7.81 8.75
C LEU A 178 12.27 -9.23 9.24
N LYS A 179 13.18 -10.17 9.06
CA LYS A 179 13.05 -11.54 9.61
C LYS A 179 12.88 -11.52 11.12
N ASP A 180 13.68 -10.74 11.84
CA ASP A 180 13.57 -10.63 13.30
C ASP A 180 12.17 -10.13 13.72
N PHE A 181 11.60 -9.14 13.03
CA PHE A 181 10.23 -8.68 13.29
C PHE A 181 9.19 -9.76 13.01
N ILE A 182 9.30 -10.45 11.87
CA ILE A 182 8.33 -11.48 11.46
C ILE A 182 8.35 -12.65 12.45
N GLU A 183 9.51 -13.07 12.91
CA GLU A 183 9.69 -14.19 13.84
C GLU A 183 9.39 -13.83 15.30
N SER A 184 9.14 -12.56 15.61
CA SER A 184 8.77 -12.10 16.97
C SER A 184 7.34 -12.50 17.38
N PHE A 185 6.54 -12.99 16.47
CA PHE A 185 5.17 -13.43 16.63
C PHE A 185 5.03 -14.88 16.14
#